data_93f08c8eb9c6a35baa3c9e8d34410d88
#
_entry.id   93f08c8eb9c6a35baa3c9e8d34410d88
#
_cell.length_a   1.000
_cell.length_b   1.000
_cell.length_c   1.000
_cell.angle_alpha   90.00
_cell.angle_beta   90.00
_cell.angle_gamma   90.00
#
_symmetry.space_group_name_H-M   'P 1'
#
loop_
_entity.id
_entity.type
_entity.pdbx_description
1 polymer ?
#
loop_
_entity_poly.entity_id
_entity_poly.type
_entity_poly.pdbx_seq_one_letter_code
_entity_poly.pdbx_strand_id
1 'polypeptide(L)'
;MDINWVEIQKSQICNNDDAILYNEIVACYKNKLYRSGYLLAWILLIESLKRKIIELASLDDSRGKTEWQLIEQMEQNHQSTDCQITLSAKECEIISDTEFTTINSLWQQRCIFAHPYMQEVKVSDLEYIISKLVDITLSKPLSLSKKMIEERLDEIVNSPHVIPVNPDEQNNFIKQQLVLIKEKHYPVLYKNLFFYLSKAREANNNTIAAFMRRYI
;
A
#
# COMPACT_ATOMS: atom_id res chain seq x y z
N MET A 1 25.26 -8.77 -9.78
CA MET A 1 24.05 -8.78 -10.64
C MET A 1 24.26 -7.85 -11.82
N ASP A 2 23.58 -8.12 -12.92
CA ASP A 2 23.65 -7.31 -14.12
C ASP A 2 22.75 -6.06 -13.95
N ILE A 3 23.12 -4.95 -14.56
CA ILE A 3 22.32 -3.72 -14.63
C ILE A 3 20.90 -3.99 -15.15
N ASN A 4 20.75 -4.99 -16.01
CA ASN A 4 19.47 -5.47 -16.50
C ASN A 4 18.51 -5.87 -15.38
N TRP A 5 19.03 -6.40 -14.26
CA TRP A 5 18.15 -6.78 -13.13
C TRP A 5 17.48 -5.55 -12.49
N VAL A 6 18.22 -4.46 -12.28
CA VAL A 6 17.67 -3.22 -11.69
C VAL A 6 16.64 -2.59 -12.63
N GLU A 7 16.87 -2.64 -13.94
CA GLU A 7 15.91 -2.17 -14.95
C GLU A 7 14.65 -3.06 -15.03
N ILE A 8 14.80 -4.37 -14.87
CA ILE A 8 13.66 -5.32 -14.83
C ILE A 8 12.77 -5.02 -13.61
N GLN A 9 13.35 -4.71 -12.45
CA GLN A 9 12.57 -4.36 -11.27
C GLN A 9 11.66 -3.13 -11.52
N LYS A 10 12.10 -2.20 -12.34
CA LYS A 10 11.30 -1.01 -12.70
C LYS A 10 9.95 -1.37 -13.34
N SER A 11 9.89 -2.44 -14.14
CA SER A 11 8.64 -2.86 -14.80
C SER A 11 7.56 -3.33 -13.81
N GLN A 12 7.93 -3.61 -12.56
CA GLN A 12 7.02 -4.05 -11.50
C GLN A 12 6.43 -2.89 -10.68
N ILE A 13 6.89 -1.66 -10.93
CA ILE A 13 6.45 -0.49 -10.15
C ILE A 13 5.04 -0.08 -10.57
N CYS A 14 4.12 -0.08 -9.62
CA CYS A 14 2.71 0.21 -9.87
C CYS A 14 2.40 1.72 -9.94
N ASN A 15 3.23 2.58 -9.33
CA ASN A 15 2.98 4.01 -9.24
C ASN A 15 4.03 4.80 -10.02
N ASN A 16 3.60 5.77 -10.84
CA ASN A 16 4.49 6.56 -11.69
C ASN A 16 5.42 7.48 -10.89
N ASP A 17 4.98 8.04 -9.77
CA ASP A 17 5.81 8.93 -8.93
C ASP A 17 6.96 8.13 -8.32
N ASP A 18 6.70 6.88 -7.90
CA ASP A 18 7.74 5.97 -7.44
C ASP A 18 8.77 5.67 -8.54
N ALA A 19 8.31 5.55 -9.79
CA ALA A 19 9.19 5.27 -10.91
C ALA A 19 10.18 6.42 -11.18
N ILE A 20 9.81 7.67 -10.88
CA ILE A 20 10.70 8.83 -11.02
C ILE A 20 11.88 8.70 -10.05
N LEU A 21 11.60 8.53 -8.75
CA LEU A 21 12.66 8.41 -7.74
C LEU A 21 13.46 7.10 -7.90
N TYR A 22 12.81 6.03 -8.37
CA TYR A 22 13.51 4.79 -8.70
C TYR A 22 14.55 4.96 -9.81
N ASN A 23 14.30 5.82 -10.82
CA ASN A 23 15.31 6.13 -11.85
C ASN A 23 16.57 6.76 -11.26
N GLU A 24 16.46 7.56 -10.19
CA GLU A 24 17.63 8.12 -9.50
C GLU A 24 18.43 7.01 -8.81
N ILE A 25 17.75 6.01 -8.21
CA ILE A 25 18.41 4.84 -7.63
C ILE A 25 19.17 4.05 -8.71
N VAL A 26 18.56 3.86 -9.89
CA VAL A 26 19.20 3.23 -11.05
C VAL A 26 20.45 4.01 -11.49
N ALA A 27 20.36 5.35 -11.52
CA ALA A 27 21.50 6.21 -11.84
C ALA A 27 22.63 6.05 -10.81
N CYS A 28 22.31 5.99 -9.52
CA CYS A 28 23.27 5.72 -8.46
C CYS A 28 23.94 4.35 -8.65
N TYR A 29 23.17 3.32 -8.95
CA TYR A 29 23.68 1.98 -9.21
C TYR A 29 24.68 1.96 -10.40
N LYS A 30 24.30 2.59 -11.53
CA LYS A 30 25.13 2.73 -12.73
C LYS A 30 26.47 3.40 -12.46
N ASN A 31 26.44 4.44 -11.62
CA ASN A 31 27.62 5.22 -11.28
C ASN A 31 28.39 4.71 -10.05
N LYS A 32 28.05 3.53 -9.53
CA LYS A 32 28.66 2.90 -8.34
C LYS A 32 28.55 3.75 -7.07
N LEU A 33 27.55 4.61 -7.00
CA LEU A 33 27.23 5.45 -5.84
C LEU A 33 26.33 4.68 -4.85
N TYR A 34 26.82 3.54 -4.35
CA TYR A 34 26.01 2.57 -3.62
C TYR A 34 25.39 3.14 -2.33
N ARG A 35 26.15 3.98 -1.60
CA ARG A 35 25.66 4.67 -0.40
C ARG A 35 24.48 5.60 -0.73
N SER A 36 24.64 6.46 -1.72
CA SER A 36 23.58 7.38 -2.15
C SER A 36 22.35 6.60 -2.64
N GLY A 37 22.57 5.56 -3.44
CA GLY A 37 21.49 4.67 -3.91
C GLY A 37 20.74 4.00 -2.76
N TYR A 38 21.45 3.53 -1.71
CA TYR A 38 20.82 2.92 -0.53
C TYR A 38 19.95 3.93 0.22
N LEU A 39 20.45 5.14 0.45
CA LEU A 39 19.70 6.19 1.14
C LEU A 39 18.46 6.65 0.34
N LEU A 40 18.59 6.76 -0.99
CA LEU A 40 17.45 7.05 -1.87
C LEU A 40 16.43 5.92 -1.87
N ALA A 41 16.87 4.66 -1.88
CA ALA A 41 15.97 3.50 -1.79
C ALA A 41 15.20 3.48 -0.46
N TRP A 42 15.85 3.86 0.65
CA TRP A 42 15.19 4.05 1.94
C TRP A 42 14.13 5.15 1.87
N ILE A 43 14.45 6.32 1.33
CA ILE A 43 13.52 7.44 1.18
C ILE A 43 12.31 6.99 0.36
N LEU A 44 12.52 6.33 -0.77
CA LEU A 44 11.44 5.84 -1.63
C LEU A 44 10.54 4.83 -0.91
N LEU A 45 11.13 3.94 -0.08
CA LEU A 45 10.37 2.99 0.72
C LEU A 45 9.41 3.72 1.68
N ILE A 46 9.92 4.69 2.43
CA ILE A 46 9.13 5.45 3.39
C ILE A 46 8.06 6.30 2.70
N GLU A 47 8.39 7.01 1.63
CA GLU A 47 7.44 7.82 0.87
C GLU A 47 6.34 6.97 0.22
N SER A 48 6.67 5.77 -0.29
CA SER A 48 5.69 4.84 -0.84
C SER A 48 4.72 4.32 0.25
N LEU A 49 5.20 4.03 1.46
CA LEU A 49 4.34 3.65 2.59
C LEU A 49 3.45 4.81 3.04
N LYS A 50 4.03 6.00 3.20
CA LYS A 50 3.32 7.22 3.59
C LYS A 50 2.16 7.51 2.63
N ARG A 51 2.41 7.47 1.34
CA ARG A 51 1.38 7.66 0.31
C ARG A 51 0.24 6.65 0.45
N LYS A 52 0.52 5.38 0.70
CA LYS A 52 -0.51 4.37 0.90
C LYS A 52 -1.36 4.63 2.15
N ILE A 53 -0.76 5.15 3.23
CA ILE A 53 -1.51 5.57 4.42
C ILE A 53 -2.44 6.75 4.08
N ILE A 54 -1.94 7.76 3.35
CA ILE A 54 -2.74 8.90 2.89
C ILE A 54 -3.89 8.44 2.00
N GLU A 55 -3.63 7.50 1.09
CA GLU A 55 -4.64 6.94 0.20
C GLU A 55 -5.72 6.20 1.01
N LEU A 56 -5.35 5.40 2.03
CA LEU A 56 -6.32 4.80 2.95
C LEU A 56 -7.16 5.85 3.69
N ALA A 57 -6.53 6.91 4.19
CA ALA A 57 -7.23 8.00 4.87
C ALA A 57 -8.23 8.70 3.92
N SER A 58 -7.88 8.86 2.65
CA SER A 58 -8.73 9.45 1.61
C SER A 58 -9.93 8.56 1.24
N LEU A 59 -9.82 7.25 1.47
CA LEU A 59 -10.88 6.27 1.30
C LEU A 59 -11.80 6.15 2.53
N ASP A 60 -11.73 7.11 3.46
CA ASP A 60 -12.51 7.17 4.70
C ASP A 60 -12.22 6.04 5.72
N ASP A 61 -11.12 5.31 5.56
CA ASP A 61 -10.70 4.33 6.55
C ASP A 61 -10.37 5.00 7.89
N SER A 62 -11.02 4.54 8.96
CA SER A 62 -10.88 5.14 10.29
C SER A 62 -9.46 4.99 10.86
N ARG A 63 -8.79 3.87 10.60
CA ARG A 63 -7.38 3.65 11.00
C ARG A 63 -6.45 4.50 10.15
N GLY A 64 -6.64 4.48 8.83
CA GLY A 64 -5.87 5.32 7.92
C GLY A 64 -5.90 6.79 8.30
N LYS A 65 -7.08 7.33 8.66
CA LYS A 65 -7.24 8.70 9.15
C LYS A 65 -6.48 8.95 10.45
N THR A 66 -6.62 8.05 11.43
CA THR A 66 -5.95 8.19 12.73
C THR A 66 -4.44 8.17 12.57
N GLU A 67 -3.91 7.20 11.81
CA GLU A 67 -2.48 7.06 11.59
C GLU A 67 -1.91 8.22 10.74
N TRP A 68 -2.67 8.70 9.75
CA TRP A 68 -2.25 9.86 8.99
C TRP A 68 -2.20 11.14 9.84
N GLN A 69 -3.21 11.39 10.68
CA GLN A 69 -3.21 12.54 11.60
C GLN A 69 -2.02 12.54 12.55
N LEU A 70 -1.62 11.36 13.04
CA LEU A 70 -0.44 11.21 13.90
C LEU A 70 0.85 11.58 13.15
N ILE A 71 1.02 11.07 11.93
CA ILE A 71 2.18 11.39 11.09
C ILE A 71 2.22 12.89 10.77
N GLU A 72 1.09 13.47 10.36
CA GLU A 72 0.97 14.89 10.02
C GLU A 72 1.32 15.79 11.23
N GLN A 73 0.86 15.44 12.43
CA GLN A 73 1.22 16.15 13.65
C GLN A 73 2.73 16.10 13.94
N MET A 74 3.37 14.94 13.73
CA MET A 74 4.82 14.82 13.89
C MET A 74 5.58 15.68 12.86
N GLU A 75 5.12 15.71 11.59
CA GLU A 75 5.71 16.56 10.54
C GLU A 75 5.57 18.05 10.87
N GLN A 76 4.41 18.48 11.34
CA GLN A 76 4.20 19.88 11.79
C GLN A 76 5.12 20.26 12.94
N ASN A 77 5.48 19.30 13.80
CA ASN A 77 6.43 19.47 14.91
C ASN A 77 7.88 19.25 14.48
N HIS A 78 8.19 19.11 13.19
CA HIS A 78 9.53 18.84 12.65
C HIS A 78 10.22 17.60 13.27
N GLN A 79 9.44 16.59 13.63
CA GLN A 79 9.93 15.32 14.15
C GLN A 79 10.21 14.33 13.02
N SER A 80 11.16 13.41 13.24
CA SER A 80 11.40 12.32 12.29
C SER A 80 10.22 11.36 12.28
N THR A 81 9.70 11.07 11.10
CA THR A 81 8.49 10.26 10.91
C THR A 81 8.75 8.85 10.39
N ASP A 82 9.99 8.50 10.00
CA ASP A 82 10.32 7.20 9.39
C ASP A 82 9.78 6.00 10.20
N CYS A 83 10.06 5.98 11.51
CA CYS A 83 9.63 4.90 12.40
C CYS A 83 8.10 4.88 12.54
N GLN A 84 7.48 6.06 12.65
CA GLN A 84 6.03 6.16 12.77
C GLN A 84 5.33 5.71 11.49
N ILE A 85 5.80 6.13 10.32
CA ILE A 85 5.26 5.68 9.02
C ILE A 85 5.32 4.16 8.90
N THR A 86 6.45 3.55 9.30
CA THR A 86 6.59 2.09 9.28
C THR A 86 5.63 1.40 10.24
N LEU A 87 5.45 1.93 11.44
CA LEU A 87 4.49 1.41 12.43
C LEU A 87 3.05 1.57 11.93
N SER A 88 2.69 2.75 11.46
CA SER A 88 1.37 3.06 10.91
C SER A 88 1.03 2.18 9.70
N ALA A 89 2.00 1.89 8.83
CA ALA A 89 1.80 0.97 7.72
C ALA A 89 1.48 -0.45 8.19
N LYS A 90 2.05 -0.90 9.31
CA LYS A 90 1.72 -2.17 9.96
C LYS A 90 0.31 -2.13 10.56
N GLU A 91 -0.01 -1.09 11.35
CA GLU A 91 -1.33 -0.93 11.97
C GLU A 91 -2.46 -0.84 10.94
N CYS A 92 -2.19 -0.23 9.78
CA CYS A 92 -3.09 -0.20 8.63
C CYS A 92 -3.10 -1.50 7.80
N GLU A 93 -2.37 -2.55 8.19
CA GLU A 93 -2.24 -3.82 7.46
C GLU A 93 -1.72 -3.67 6.01
N ILE A 94 -1.06 -2.54 5.71
CA ILE A 94 -0.37 -2.31 4.44
C ILE A 94 0.79 -3.28 4.30
N ILE A 95 1.53 -3.49 5.39
CA ILE A 95 2.63 -4.44 5.51
C ILE A 95 2.34 -5.50 6.58
N SER A 96 2.93 -6.68 6.42
CA SER A 96 2.86 -7.78 7.39
C SER A 96 3.89 -7.60 8.52
N ASP A 97 3.76 -8.39 9.61
CA ASP A 97 4.75 -8.42 10.71
C ASP A 97 6.16 -8.78 10.23
N THR A 98 6.28 -9.69 9.26
CA THR A 98 7.56 -10.09 8.67
C THR A 98 8.17 -8.94 7.86
N GLU A 99 7.36 -8.23 7.07
CA GLU A 99 7.81 -7.06 6.30
C GLU A 99 8.21 -5.91 7.24
N PHE A 100 7.46 -5.67 8.31
CA PHE A 100 7.80 -4.72 9.36
C PHE A 100 9.16 -5.02 9.98
N THR A 101 9.44 -6.28 10.33
CA THR A 101 10.73 -6.70 10.88
C THR A 101 11.86 -6.46 9.88
N THR A 102 11.61 -6.75 8.58
CA THR A 102 12.57 -6.51 7.50
C THR A 102 12.88 -5.01 7.37
N ILE A 103 11.86 -4.15 7.36
CA ILE A 103 12.03 -2.69 7.27
C ILE A 103 12.83 -2.15 8.47
N ASN A 104 12.57 -2.64 9.69
CA ASN A 104 13.35 -2.25 10.87
C ASN A 104 14.83 -2.62 10.73
N SER A 105 15.14 -3.77 10.14
CA SER A 105 16.54 -4.14 9.86
C SER A 105 17.18 -3.21 8.82
N LEU A 106 16.45 -2.85 7.75
CA LEU A 106 16.90 -1.89 6.74
C LEU A 106 17.12 -0.50 7.34
N TRP A 107 16.26 -0.06 8.28
CA TRP A 107 16.42 1.19 9.01
C TRP A 107 17.72 1.23 9.83
N GLN A 108 18.03 0.14 10.54
CA GLN A 108 19.28 0.05 11.30
C GLN A 108 20.49 0.16 10.37
N GLN A 109 20.48 -0.53 9.22
CA GLN A 109 21.53 -0.42 8.21
C GLN A 109 21.62 1.01 7.64
N ARG A 110 20.48 1.64 7.35
CA ARG A 110 20.42 3.04 6.90
C ARG A 110 21.07 3.98 7.89
N CYS A 111 20.84 3.79 9.19
CA CYS A 111 21.48 4.61 10.24
C CYS A 111 23.02 4.47 10.20
N ILE A 112 23.54 3.25 10.02
CA ILE A 112 24.98 3.00 9.89
C ILE A 112 25.51 3.65 8.60
N PHE A 113 24.84 3.45 7.48
CA PHE A 113 25.26 3.96 6.17
C PHE A 113 25.13 5.48 6.01
N ALA A 114 24.30 6.15 6.83
CA ALA A 114 24.25 7.60 6.87
C ALA A 114 25.55 8.21 7.41
N HIS A 115 26.35 7.46 8.17
CA HIS A 115 27.66 7.90 8.69
C HIS A 115 28.79 7.45 7.76
N PRO A 116 29.45 8.37 7.01
CA PRO A 116 30.35 8.03 5.90
C PRO A 116 31.60 7.24 6.32
N TYR A 117 31.99 7.32 7.58
CA TYR A 117 33.23 6.72 8.10
C TYR A 117 33.03 5.43 8.89
N MET A 118 31.76 4.99 9.08
CA MET A 118 31.52 3.78 9.89
C MET A 118 31.63 2.49 9.08
N GLN A 119 31.06 2.47 7.89
CA GLN A 119 31.02 1.26 7.05
C GLN A 119 30.93 1.62 5.57
N GLU A 120 31.64 0.86 4.73
CA GLU A 120 31.50 0.92 3.28
C GLU A 120 30.20 0.22 2.85
N VAL A 121 29.47 0.82 1.94
CA VAL A 121 28.26 0.23 1.33
C VAL A 121 28.65 -0.54 0.10
N LYS A 122 28.37 -1.84 0.06
CA LYS A 122 28.64 -2.73 -1.06
C LYS A 122 27.48 -2.72 -2.05
N VAL A 123 27.75 -3.14 -3.26
CA VAL A 123 26.70 -3.33 -4.29
C VAL A 123 25.59 -4.27 -3.81
N SER A 124 25.97 -5.35 -3.08
CA SER A 124 25.00 -6.30 -2.51
C SER A 124 24.03 -5.67 -1.51
N ASP A 125 24.47 -4.66 -0.76
CA ASP A 125 23.61 -3.97 0.20
C ASP A 125 22.56 -3.14 -0.54
N LEU A 126 22.97 -2.46 -1.62
CA LEU A 126 22.05 -1.71 -2.47
C LEU A 126 21.07 -2.65 -3.20
N GLU A 127 21.54 -3.76 -3.75
CA GLU A 127 20.68 -4.77 -4.40
C GLU A 127 19.66 -5.34 -3.41
N TYR A 128 20.07 -5.60 -2.18
CA TYR A 128 19.17 -6.12 -1.15
C TYR A 128 18.04 -5.15 -0.82
N ILE A 129 18.35 -3.86 -0.56
CA ILE A 129 17.29 -2.88 -0.28
C ILE A 129 16.39 -2.65 -1.49
N ILE A 130 16.92 -2.62 -2.72
CA ILE A 130 16.12 -2.52 -3.95
C ILE A 130 15.13 -3.69 -4.06
N SER A 131 15.60 -4.93 -3.85
CA SER A 131 14.72 -6.11 -3.86
C SER A 131 13.59 -5.96 -2.83
N LYS A 132 13.92 -5.58 -1.59
CA LYS A 132 12.91 -5.43 -0.53
C LYS A 132 11.96 -4.27 -0.78
N LEU A 133 12.45 -3.16 -1.30
CA LEU A 133 11.64 -2.02 -1.71
C LEU A 133 10.58 -2.42 -2.74
N VAL A 134 10.97 -3.14 -3.79
CA VAL A 134 10.04 -3.62 -4.82
C VAL A 134 9.07 -4.65 -4.23
N ASP A 135 9.57 -5.67 -3.54
CA ASP A 135 8.76 -6.76 -2.98
C ASP A 135 7.74 -6.29 -1.93
N ILE A 136 8.10 -5.30 -1.10
CA ILE A 136 7.26 -4.86 0.02
C ILE A 136 6.29 -3.76 -0.41
N THR A 137 6.75 -2.81 -1.25
CA THR A 137 5.96 -1.60 -1.55
C THR A 137 5.65 -1.39 -3.02
N LEU A 138 6.65 -1.33 -3.90
CA LEU A 138 6.48 -0.76 -5.25
C LEU A 138 5.66 -1.64 -6.18
N SER A 139 5.77 -2.98 -6.06
CA SER A 139 5.01 -3.94 -6.87
C SER A 139 3.61 -4.21 -6.32
N LYS A 140 3.27 -3.65 -5.17
CA LYS A 140 1.99 -3.90 -4.51
C LYS A 140 1.13 -2.64 -4.54
N PRO A 141 0.01 -2.64 -5.26
CA PRO A 141 -0.97 -1.56 -5.12
C PRO A 141 -1.52 -1.55 -3.68
N LEU A 142 -2.13 -0.44 -3.29
CA LEU A 142 -2.89 -0.39 -2.04
C LEU A 142 -3.94 -1.50 -2.05
N SER A 143 -4.14 -2.15 -0.92
CA SER A 143 -5.19 -3.17 -0.77
C SER A 143 -5.98 -2.94 0.49
N LEU A 144 -7.29 -3.13 0.39
CA LEU A 144 -8.21 -3.01 1.50
C LEU A 144 -7.96 -4.12 2.53
N SER A 145 -7.96 -3.77 3.80
CA SER A 145 -7.97 -4.73 4.90
C SER A 145 -9.33 -5.44 4.98
N LYS A 146 -9.37 -6.54 5.71
CA LYS A 146 -10.62 -7.28 5.96
C LYS A 146 -11.72 -6.40 6.56
N LYS A 147 -11.36 -5.54 7.52
CA LYS A 147 -12.29 -4.63 8.19
C LYS A 147 -12.83 -3.59 7.21
N MET A 148 -11.99 -3.01 6.36
CA MET A 148 -12.42 -2.06 5.34
C MET A 148 -13.39 -2.68 4.33
N ILE A 149 -13.20 -3.94 3.95
CA ILE A 149 -14.14 -4.65 3.06
C ILE A 149 -15.52 -4.71 3.73
N GLU A 150 -15.57 -5.03 5.03
CA GLU A 150 -16.81 -5.10 5.80
C GLU A 150 -17.46 -3.72 5.90
N GLU A 151 -16.71 -2.68 6.27
CA GLU A 151 -17.19 -1.29 6.38
C GLU A 151 -17.71 -0.76 5.02
N ARG A 152 -17.02 -1.04 3.92
CA ARG A 152 -17.45 -0.65 2.56
C ARG A 152 -18.75 -1.33 2.15
N LEU A 153 -18.89 -2.60 2.44
CA LEU A 153 -20.15 -3.32 2.15
C LEU A 153 -21.30 -2.81 3.01
N ASP A 154 -21.05 -2.50 4.29
CA ASP A 154 -22.02 -1.85 5.17
C ASP A 154 -22.43 -0.48 4.63
N GLU A 155 -21.49 0.34 4.18
CA GLU A 155 -21.79 1.65 3.59
C GLU A 155 -22.67 1.51 2.35
N ILE A 156 -22.33 0.61 1.43
CA ILE A 156 -23.12 0.36 0.20
C ILE A 156 -24.55 -0.08 0.55
N VAL A 157 -24.72 -0.93 1.56
CA VAL A 157 -26.04 -1.42 1.97
C VAL A 157 -26.88 -0.35 2.66
N ASN A 158 -26.26 0.48 3.50
CA ASN A 158 -26.95 1.52 4.27
C ASN A 158 -27.13 2.82 3.48
N SER A 159 -26.38 3.01 2.39
CA SER A 159 -26.44 4.20 1.55
C SER A 159 -26.63 3.84 0.07
N PRO A 160 -27.82 3.34 -0.32
CA PRO A 160 -28.06 2.84 -1.69
C PRO A 160 -27.84 3.87 -2.81
N HIS A 161 -27.82 5.15 -2.49
CA HIS A 161 -27.52 6.22 -3.45
C HIS A 161 -26.06 6.23 -3.93
N VAL A 162 -25.17 5.53 -3.25
CA VAL A 162 -23.76 5.33 -3.67
C VAL A 162 -23.69 4.35 -4.86
N ILE A 163 -24.70 3.50 -5.03
CA ILE A 163 -24.74 2.51 -6.11
C ILE A 163 -25.15 3.22 -7.42
N PRO A 164 -24.32 3.20 -8.47
CA PRO A 164 -24.70 3.75 -9.76
C PRO A 164 -26.01 3.14 -10.28
N VAL A 165 -26.82 3.92 -10.96
CA VAL A 165 -28.12 3.46 -11.50
C VAL A 165 -27.91 2.59 -12.75
N ASN A 166 -26.90 2.95 -13.56
CA ASN A 166 -26.61 2.28 -14.82
C ASN A 166 -25.85 0.94 -14.57
N PRO A 167 -26.30 -0.18 -15.17
CA PRO A 167 -25.63 -1.47 -15.07
C PRO A 167 -24.15 -1.50 -15.45
N ASP A 168 -23.75 -0.76 -16.48
CA ASP A 168 -22.35 -0.73 -16.92
C ASP A 168 -21.48 0.07 -15.93
N GLU A 169 -22.02 1.15 -15.37
CA GLU A 169 -21.36 1.89 -14.31
C GLU A 169 -21.22 1.05 -13.03
N GLN A 170 -22.25 0.25 -12.68
CA GLN A 170 -22.17 -0.72 -11.58
C GLN A 170 -21.03 -1.72 -11.78
N ASN A 171 -20.92 -2.30 -12.98
CA ASN A 171 -19.84 -3.24 -13.29
C ASN A 171 -18.46 -2.60 -13.20
N ASN A 172 -18.32 -1.35 -13.66
CA ASN A 172 -17.07 -0.61 -13.54
C ASN A 172 -16.74 -0.28 -12.07
N PHE A 173 -17.72 0.15 -11.29
CA PHE A 173 -17.58 0.38 -9.87
C PHE A 173 -17.12 -0.90 -9.13
N ILE A 174 -17.77 -2.04 -9.39
CA ILE A 174 -17.39 -3.33 -8.81
C ILE A 174 -15.94 -3.70 -9.18
N LYS A 175 -15.56 -3.58 -10.44
CA LYS A 175 -14.18 -3.86 -10.88
C LYS A 175 -13.16 -2.98 -10.15
N GLN A 176 -13.44 -1.69 -9.99
CA GLN A 176 -12.57 -0.77 -9.26
C GLN A 176 -12.41 -1.18 -7.79
N GLN A 177 -13.48 -1.61 -7.12
CA GLN A 177 -13.40 -2.09 -5.74
C GLN A 177 -12.62 -3.42 -5.65
N LEU A 178 -12.84 -4.36 -6.57
CA LEU A 178 -12.17 -5.67 -6.56
C LEU A 178 -10.66 -5.58 -6.76
N VAL A 179 -10.17 -4.62 -7.54
CA VAL A 179 -8.72 -4.38 -7.72
C VAL A 179 -8.04 -4.04 -6.39
N LEU A 180 -8.76 -3.42 -5.46
CA LEU A 180 -8.24 -3.04 -4.14
C LEU A 180 -8.26 -4.21 -3.12
N ILE A 181 -8.82 -5.37 -3.48
CA ILE A 181 -8.99 -6.50 -2.56
C ILE A 181 -7.99 -7.61 -2.90
N LYS A 182 -7.12 -7.96 -1.94
CA LYS A 182 -6.21 -9.11 -2.10
C LYS A 182 -7.00 -10.41 -2.18
N GLU A 183 -6.55 -11.35 -3.02
CA GLU A 183 -7.18 -12.68 -3.16
C GLU A 183 -7.37 -13.41 -1.84
N LYS A 184 -6.44 -13.29 -0.89
CA LYS A 184 -6.55 -13.87 0.45
C LYS A 184 -7.79 -13.40 1.23
N HIS A 185 -8.39 -12.25 0.85
CA HIS A 185 -9.58 -11.69 1.48
C HIS A 185 -10.88 -12.01 0.72
N TYR A 186 -10.82 -12.65 -0.45
CA TYR A 186 -12.01 -13.06 -1.19
C TYR A 186 -12.99 -13.95 -0.38
N PRO A 187 -12.54 -14.91 0.45
CA PRO A 187 -13.47 -15.67 1.29
C PRO A 187 -14.29 -14.79 2.24
N VAL A 188 -13.70 -13.73 2.77
CA VAL A 188 -14.38 -12.77 3.64
C VAL A 188 -15.35 -11.92 2.83
N LEU A 189 -14.92 -11.42 1.67
CA LEU A 189 -15.76 -10.67 0.75
C LEU A 189 -17.01 -11.48 0.38
N TYR A 190 -16.86 -12.70 -0.11
CA TYR A 190 -17.99 -13.56 -0.48
C TYR A 190 -18.92 -13.86 0.69
N LYS A 191 -18.37 -14.18 1.88
CA LYS A 191 -19.18 -14.42 3.07
C LYS A 191 -20.07 -13.21 3.37
N ASN A 192 -19.52 -12.01 3.33
CA ASN A 192 -20.26 -10.78 3.61
C ASN A 192 -21.27 -10.44 2.49
N LEU A 193 -20.88 -10.62 1.23
CA LEU A 193 -21.82 -10.44 0.11
C LEU A 193 -23.05 -11.36 0.21
N PHE A 194 -22.86 -12.64 0.55
CA PHE A 194 -23.99 -13.56 0.77
C PHE A 194 -24.85 -13.14 1.96
N PHE A 195 -24.23 -12.69 3.04
CA PHE A 195 -24.96 -12.21 4.22
C PHE A 195 -25.85 -11.01 3.87
N TYR A 196 -25.30 -9.99 3.19
CA TYR A 196 -26.04 -8.80 2.79
C TYR A 196 -27.09 -9.10 1.72
N LEU A 197 -26.80 -10.01 0.79
CA LEU A 197 -27.78 -10.47 -0.19
C LEU A 197 -29.00 -11.12 0.48
N SER A 198 -28.79 -11.94 1.53
CA SER A 198 -29.87 -12.55 2.30
C SER A 198 -30.70 -11.47 3.01
N LYS A 199 -30.06 -10.53 3.71
CA LYS A 199 -30.73 -9.41 4.38
C LYS A 199 -31.52 -8.53 3.39
N ALA A 200 -30.93 -8.22 2.22
CA ALA A 200 -31.63 -7.42 1.21
C ALA A 200 -32.89 -8.13 0.67
N ARG A 201 -32.83 -9.44 0.53
CA ARG A 201 -34.02 -10.24 0.13
C ARG A 201 -35.10 -10.25 1.21
N GLU A 202 -34.74 -10.41 2.47
CA GLU A 202 -35.68 -10.37 3.60
C GLU A 202 -36.35 -9.00 3.71
N ALA A 203 -35.61 -7.93 3.44
CA ALA A 203 -36.10 -6.56 3.43
C ALA A 203 -36.81 -6.14 2.12
N ASN A 204 -36.98 -7.06 1.15
CA ASN A 204 -37.51 -6.79 -0.19
C ASN A 204 -36.80 -5.64 -0.93
N ASN A 205 -35.52 -5.41 -0.63
CA ASN A 205 -34.69 -4.41 -1.30
C ASN A 205 -34.06 -4.97 -2.59
N ASN A 206 -34.83 -4.91 -3.68
CA ASN A 206 -34.44 -5.48 -4.97
C ASN A 206 -33.20 -4.80 -5.58
N THR A 207 -32.98 -3.51 -5.33
CA THR A 207 -31.83 -2.76 -5.85
C THR A 207 -30.54 -3.27 -5.25
N ILE A 208 -30.45 -3.36 -3.92
CA ILE A 208 -29.28 -3.90 -3.23
C ILE A 208 -29.07 -5.37 -3.58
N ALA A 209 -30.15 -6.18 -3.60
CA ALA A 209 -30.05 -7.58 -3.95
C ALA A 209 -29.55 -7.81 -5.38
N ALA A 210 -29.96 -6.99 -6.35
CA ALA A 210 -29.49 -7.05 -7.74
C ALA A 210 -28.00 -6.65 -7.83
N PHE A 211 -27.59 -5.59 -7.13
CA PHE A 211 -26.20 -5.13 -7.09
C PHE A 211 -25.28 -6.18 -6.46
N MET A 212 -25.65 -6.75 -5.30
CA MET A 212 -24.85 -7.78 -4.63
C MET A 212 -24.67 -9.04 -5.48
N ARG A 213 -25.65 -9.43 -6.29
CA ARG A 213 -25.53 -10.55 -7.24
C ARG A 213 -24.50 -10.31 -8.34
N ARG A 214 -24.23 -9.05 -8.71
CA ARG A 214 -23.23 -8.72 -9.73
C ARG A 214 -21.80 -8.78 -9.19
N TYR A 215 -21.65 -8.67 -7.86
CA TYR A 215 -20.36 -8.84 -7.18
C TYR A 215 -19.92 -10.31 -7.11
N ILE A 216 -20.85 -11.23 -7.10
CA ILE A 216 -20.63 -12.69 -7.00
C ILE A 216 -20.36 -13.29 -8.38
#